data_8afdc0739c9ae64f68dc5ebb4412811b
#
_entry.id   8afdc0739c9ae64f68dc5ebb4412811b
#
_cell.length_a   1.000
_cell.length_b   1.000
_cell.length_c   1.000
_cell.angle_alpha   90.00
_cell.angle_beta   90.00
_cell.angle_gamma   90.00
#
_symmetry.space_group_name_H-M   'P 1'
#
loop_
_entity.id
_entity.type
_entity.pdbx_description
1 polymer ?
#
loop_
_entity_poly.entity_id
_entity_poly.type
_entity_poly.pdbx_seq_one_letter_code
_entity_poly.pdbx_strand_id
1 'polypeptide(L)'
;MPAPGDITALILAGGFGTRVKDLLGDLPKPMAPVNGKPFIEWIVRWLKAQGVREVVISTGYGSAHVVNHFIQQPVPEMSVQCVTELEPMGTGGGLAFAAEQSGATPEAWLVLNGDSIIFADIAAICQSLAEAQGVIVTRAVPDTSRYGSIATDAENRITAFEEKQPGAGHINAGIYLLCHAALADFPATRPLSVEREVFPDLIHQGTGLRAHPVEAPFLDIGTPETLPQAGPFVSENAAQFA
;
A
#
# COMPACT_ATOMS: atom_id res chain seq x y z
N MET A 1 15.78 12.91 6.35
CA MET A 1 14.40 12.41 6.20
C MET A 1 13.94 12.79 4.82
N PRO A 2 13.44 11.86 4.00
CA PRO A 2 13.03 12.16 2.64
C PRO A 2 11.83 13.12 2.62
N ALA A 3 11.71 13.91 1.54
CA ALA A 3 10.48 14.64 1.24
C ALA A 3 9.61 13.83 0.28
N PRO A 4 8.30 14.14 0.12
CA PRO A 4 7.41 13.38 -0.78
C PRO A 4 7.89 13.29 -2.23
N GLY A 5 8.68 14.27 -2.70
CA GLY A 5 9.28 14.25 -4.05
C GLY A 5 10.52 13.38 -4.19
N ASP A 6 11.13 12.94 -3.08
CA ASP A 6 12.37 12.17 -3.05
C ASP A 6 12.13 10.67 -2.80
N ILE A 7 10.85 10.28 -2.65
CA ILE A 7 10.43 8.88 -2.48
C ILE A 7 9.81 8.36 -3.76
N THR A 8 9.92 7.05 -3.98
CA THR A 8 9.17 6.35 -5.03
C THR A 8 8.03 5.56 -4.37
N ALA A 9 6.81 5.76 -4.84
CA ALA A 9 5.68 4.93 -4.39
C ALA A 9 5.72 3.57 -5.08
N LEU A 10 5.33 2.50 -4.35
CA LEU A 10 5.17 1.16 -4.90
C LEU A 10 3.79 0.62 -4.53
N ILE A 11 2.94 0.41 -5.54
CA ILE A 11 1.58 -0.08 -5.34
C ILE A 11 1.53 -1.59 -5.59
N LEU A 12 1.09 -2.35 -4.58
CA LEU A 12 0.92 -3.80 -4.66
C LEU A 12 -0.43 -4.12 -5.32
N ALA A 13 -0.41 -4.56 -6.56
CA ALA A 13 -1.59 -4.81 -7.41
C ALA A 13 -1.62 -6.22 -8.03
N GLY A 14 -0.80 -7.17 -7.55
CA GLY A 14 -0.65 -8.52 -8.12
C GLY A 14 -1.70 -9.55 -7.66
N GLY A 15 -2.53 -9.23 -6.67
CA GLY A 15 -3.45 -10.17 -6.03
C GLY A 15 -4.64 -10.61 -6.89
N PHE A 16 -5.11 -11.86 -6.69
CA PHE A 16 -6.24 -12.45 -7.44
C PHE A 16 -7.61 -11.84 -7.14
N GLY A 17 -7.79 -11.13 -6.02
CA GLY A 17 -9.06 -10.48 -5.67
C GLY A 17 -10.27 -11.43 -5.56
N THR A 18 -10.07 -12.67 -5.11
CA THR A 18 -11.06 -13.77 -5.16
C THR A 18 -12.42 -13.44 -4.55
N ARG A 19 -12.46 -12.62 -3.48
CA ARG A 19 -13.70 -12.26 -2.76
C ARG A 19 -14.65 -11.37 -3.56
N VAL A 20 -14.15 -10.60 -4.52
CA VAL A 20 -14.92 -9.66 -5.36
C VAL A 20 -14.93 -10.06 -6.84
N LYS A 21 -14.42 -11.24 -7.16
CA LYS A 21 -14.28 -11.73 -8.53
C LYS A 21 -15.62 -11.78 -9.27
N ASP A 22 -16.70 -12.20 -8.62
CA ASP A 22 -18.03 -12.29 -9.23
C ASP A 22 -18.58 -10.91 -9.63
N LEU A 23 -18.14 -9.83 -8.99
CA LEU A 23 -18.53 -8.45 -9.30
C LEU A 23 -17.66 -7.83 -10.40
N LEU A 24 -16.41 -8.27 -10.54
CA LEU A 24 -15.41 -7.67 -11.42
C LEU A 24 -15.14 -8.49 -12.68
N GLY A 25 -15.59 -9.75 -12.75
CA GLY A 25 -15.29 -10.65 -13.87
C GLY A 25 -13.80 -10.90 -14.01
N ASP A 26 -13.24 -10.56 -15.18
CA ASP A 26 -11.81 -10.74 -15.48
C ASP A 26 -10.93 -9.55 -15.03
N LEU A 27 -11.53 -8.48 -14.51
CA LEU A 27 -10.76 -7.34 -14.04
C LEU A 27 -10.06 -7.65 -12.71
N PRO A 28 -8.78 -7.35 -12.57
CA PRO A 28 -8.12 -7.39 -11.26
C PRO A 28 -8.71 -6.31 -10.34
N LYS A 29 -8.75 -6.58 -9.04
CA LYS A 29 -9.38 -5.71 -8.04
C LYS A 29 -8.95 -4.23 -8.14
N PRO A 30 -7.67 -3.89 -8.33
CA PRO A 30 -7.25 -2.49 -8.47
C PRO A 30 -7.86 -1.78 -9.69
N MET A 31 -8.35 -2.55 -10.68
CA MET A 31 -9.02 -2.03 -11.87
C MET A 31 -10.53 -1.90 -11.71
N ALA A 32 -11.08 -2.10 -10.51
CA ALA A 32 -12.49 -1.87 -10.22
C ALA A 32 -12.94 -0.47 -10.71
N PRO A 33 -14.01 -0.36 -11.53
CA PRO A 33 -14.46 0.93 -12.05
C PRO A 33 -15.09 1.78 -10.94
N VAL A 34 -14.56 3.00 -10.75
CA VAL A 34 -15.01 3.96 -9.74
C VAL A 34 -15.08 5.34 -10.39
N ASN A 35 -16.28 5.90 -10.51
CA ASN A 35 -16.50 7.24 -11.06
C ASN A 35 -15.77 7.48 -12.40
N GLY A 36 -15.86 6.50 -13.31
CA GLY A 36 -15.29 6.58 -14.67
C GLY A 36 -13.79 6.29 -14.77
N LYS A 37 -13.13 5.90 -13.67
CA LYS A 37 -11.72 5.54 -13.61
C LYS A 37 -11.51 4.24 -12.83
N PRO A 38 -10.42 3.49 -13.06
CA PRO A 38 -10.09 2.37 -12.17
C PRO A 38 -9.64 2.88 -10.79
N PHE A 39 -9.93 2.09 -9.76
CA PHE A 39 -9.60 2.46 -8.36
C PHE A 39 -8.12 2.80 -8.18
N ILE A 40 -7.22 2.05 -8.81
CA ILE A 40 -5.77 2.31 -8.74
C ILE A 40 -5.37 3.69 -9.29
N GLU A 41 -6.10 4.24 -10.29
CA GLU A 41 -5.84 5.61 -10.78
C GLU A 41 -6.15 6.65 -9.72
N TRP A 42 -7.17 6.43 -8.87
CA TRP A 42 -7.46 7.32 -7.75
C TRP A 42 -6.34 7.32 -6.72
N ILE A 43 -5.72 6.15 -6.45
CA ILE A 43 -4.52 6.08 -5.59
C ILE A 43 -3.38 6.91 -6.20
N VAL A 44 -3.10 6.74 -7.50
CA VAL A 44 -2.04 7.50 -8.18
C VAL A 44 -2.31 9.01 -8.17
N ARG A 45 -3.56 9.43 -8.35
CA ARG A 45 -3.96 10.85 -8.28
C ARG A 45 -3.79 11.42 -6.87
N TRP A 46 -4.17 10.66 -5.85
CA TRP A 46 -3.92 11.07 -4.47
C TRP A 46 -2.42 11.21 -4.19
N LEU A 47 -1.59 10.26 -4.61
CA LEU A 47 -0.13 10.35 -4.50
C LEU A 47 0.43 11.61 -5.18
N LYS A 48 -0.08 11.93 -6.37
CA LYS A 48 0.29 13.18 -7.07
C LYS A 48 -0.05 14.41 -6.23
N ALA A 49 -1.26 14.50 -5.69
CA ALA A 49 -1.69 15.61 -4.84
C ALA A 49 -0.84 15.75 -3.57
N GLN A 50 -0.27 14.63 -3.07
CA GLN A 50 0.67 14.61 -1.94
C GLN A 50 2.12 14.93 -2.32
N GLY A 51 2.40 15.26 -3.58
CA GLY A 51 3.73 15.64 -4.04
C GLY A 51 4.64 14.51 -4.52
N VAL A 52 4.18 13.25 -4.48
CA VAL A 52 4.88 12.12 -5.10
C VAL A 52 4.90 12.27 -6.62
N ARG A 53 5.99 11.85 -7.27
CA ARG A 53 6.16 11.97 -8.72
C ARG A 53 6.42 10.64 -9.43
N GLU A 54 6.91 9.65 -8.72
CA GLU A 54 7.27 8.35 -9.26
C GLU A 54 6.47 7.24 -8.61
N VAL A 55 5.87 6.38 -9.42
CA VAL A 55 5.08 5.22 -8.99
C VAL A 55 5.51 3.98 -9.73
N VAL A 56 5.85 2.94 -9.00
CA VAL A 56 6.02 1.57 -9.49
C VAL A 56 4.78 0.78 -9.12
N ILE A 57 4.17 0.09 -10.06
CA ILE A 57 3.02 -0.79 -9.81
C ILE A 57 3.45 -2.23 -9.98
N SER A 58 3.50 -2.98 -8.87
CA SER A 58 3.70 -4.43 -8.89
C SER A 58 2.40 -5.09 -9.33
N THR A 59 2.41 -5.69 -10.50
CA THR A 59 1.24 -6.33 -11.12
C THR A 59 1.44 -7.84 -11.24
N GLY A 60 0.34 -8.60 -11.29
CA GLY A 60 0.35 -10.04 -11.48
C GLY A 60 -0.89 -10.47 -12.25
N TYR A 61 -1.91 -11.00 -11.57
CA TYR A 61 -3.15 -11.36 -12.22
C TYR A 61 -3.79 -10.16 -12.93
N GLY A 62 -4.13 -10.35 -14.22
CA GLY A 62 -4.76 -9.29 -15.03
C GLY A 62 -3.84 -8.09 -15.31
N SER A 63 -2.51 -8.24 -15.24
CA SER A 63 -1.52 -7.19 -15.45
C SER A 63 -1.75 -6.36 -16.72
N ALA A 64 -2.20 -6.99 -17.81
CA ALA A 64 -2.49 -6.32 -19.08
C ALA A 64 -3.51 -5.17 -18.92
N HIS A 65 -4.51 -5.31 -18.04
CA HIS A 65 -5.49 -4.25 -17.79
C HIS A 65 -4.84 -3.03 -17.16
N VAL A 66 -3.96 -3.23 -16.17
CA VAL A 66 -3.24 -2.14 -15.48
C VAL A 66 -2.26 -1.46 -16.43
N VAL A 67 -1.43 -2.25 -17.10
CA VAL A 67 -0.40 -1.75 -18.05
C VAL A 67 -1.05 -0.93 -19.16
N ASN A 68 -2.06 -1.49 -19.84
CA ASN A 68 -2.75 -0.80 -20.94
C ASN A 68 -3.44 0.49 -20.48
N HIS A 69 -4.00 0.49 -19.27
CA HIS A 69 -4.64 1.68 -18.74
C HIS A 69 -3.66 2.85 -18.63
N PHE A 70 -2.52 2.66 -17.96
CA PHE A 70 -1.56 3.75 -17.77
C PHE A 70 -0.79 4.13 -19.05
N ILE A 71 -0.69 3.23 -20.04
CA ILE A 71 -0.19 3.58 -21.38
C ILE A 71 -1.18 4.50 -22.12
N GLN A 72 -2.48 4.16 -22.07
CA GLN A 72 -3.51 4.88 -22.82
C GLN A 72 -4.01 6.15 -22.12
N GLN A 73 -3.96 6.16 -20.79
CA GLN A 73 -4.47 7.24 -19.94
C GLN A 73 -3.43 7.61 -18.88
N PRO A 74 -2.28 8.18 -19.27
CA PRO A 74 -1.26 8.58 -18.32
C PRO A 74 -1.79 9.67 -17.38
N VAL A 75 -1.43 9.59 -16.10
CA VAL A 75 -1.71 10.66 -15.16
C VAL A 75 -0.67 11.77 -15.37
N PRO A 76 -1.09 13.00 -15.73
CA PRO A 76 -0.16 14.08 -16.02
C PRO A 76 0.82 14.34 -14.86
N GLU A 77 2.08 14.61 -15.18
CA GLU A 77 3.17 14.90 -14.21
C GLU A 77 3.53 13.71 -13.29
N MET A 78 3.08 12.50 -13.60
CA MET A 78 3.45 11.28 -12.90
C MET A 78 4.25 10.37 -13.83
N SER A 79 5.34 9.82 -13.31
CA SER A 79 6.02 8.66 -13.89
C SER A 79 5.42 7.39 -13.32
N VAL A 80 4.78 6.58 -14.16
CA VAL A 80 4.16 5.31 -13.74
C VAL A 80 4.82 4.17 -14.49
N GLN A 81 5.48 3.28 -13.76
CA GLN A 81 6.10 2.07 -14.29
C GLN A 81 5.36 0.83 -13.76
N CYS A 82 4.96 -0.06 -14.64
CA CYS A 82 4.38 -1.35 -14.25
C CYS A 82 5.45 -2.44 -14.33
N VAL A 83 5.59 -3.21 -13.26
CA VAL A 83 6.42 -4.42 -13.18
C VAL A 83 5.51 -5.61 -12.98
N THR A 84 5.61 -6.62 -13.86
CA THR A 84 4.72 -7.78 -13.84
C THR A 84 5.45 -9.01 -13.31
N GLU A 85 4.98 -9.57 -12.19
CA GLU A 85 5.40 -10.87 -11.70
C GLU A 85 4.81 -11.99 -12.56
N LEU A 86 5.64 -12.96 -12.96
CA LEU A 86 5.21 -14.10 -13.77
C LEU A 86 4.51 -15.20 -12.96
N GLU A 87 4.86 -15.30 -11.69
CA GLU A 87 4.29 -16.23 -10.72
C GLU A 87 3.95 -15.46 -9.43
N PRO A 88 2.93 -15.89 -8.66
CA PRO A 88 2.55 -15.23 -7.41
C PRO A 88 3.71 -15.24 -6.40
N MET A 89 4.28 -14.07 -6.12
CA MET A 89 5.43 -13.91 -5.23
C MET A 89 5.05 -13.54 -3.78
N GLY A 90 3.77 -13.28 -3.52
CA GLY A 90 3.30 -12.71 -2.25
C GLY A 90 3.60 -11.22 -2.13
N THR A 91 3.03 -10.55 -1.10
CA THR A 91 3.16 -9.09 -0.94
C THR A 91 4.60 -8.63 -0.78
N GLY A 92 5.40 -9.34 0.03
CA GLY A 92 6.83 -9.06 0.22
C GLY A 92 7.69 -9.44 -0.98
N GLY A 93 7.37 -10.55 -1.64
CA GLY A 93 8.07 -10.98 -2.84
C GLY A 93 7.83 -10.05 -4.02
N GLY A 94 6.58 -9.66 -4.25
CA GLY A 94 6.20 -8.69 -5.28
C GLY A 94 6.82 -7.31 -5.04
N LEU A 95 6.87 -6.85 -3.77
CA LEU A 95 7.55 -5.62 -3.38
C LEU A 95 9.04 -5.67 -3.76
N ALA A 96 9.78 -6.68 -3.27
CA ALA A 96 11.22 -6.79 -3.53
C ALA A 96 11.52 -6.90 -5.02
N PHE A 97 10.76 -7.73 -5.75
CA PHE A 97 10.90 -7.91 -7.18
C PHE A 97 10.62 -6.63 -7.96
N ALA A 98 9.52 -5.93 -7.66
CA ALA A 98 9.17 -4.70 -8.36
C ALA A 98 10.16 -3.57 -8.07
N ALA A 99 10.66 -3.46 -6.84
CA ALA A 99 11.73 -2.51 -6.49
C ALA A 99 13.01 -2.78 -7.30
N GLU A 100 13.47 -4.03 -7.37
CA GLU A 100 14.64 -4.43 -8.14
C GLU A 100 14.47 -4.18 -9.64
N GLN A 101 13.36 -4.66 -10.23
CA GLN A 101 13.13 -4.56 -11.67
C GLN A 101 12.84 -3.14 -12.14
N SER A 102 12.39 -2.25 -11.27
CA SER A 102 12.20 -0.84 -11.60
C SER A 102 13.52 -0.11 -11.86
N GLY A 103 14.61 -0.58 -11.25
CA GLY A 103 15.90 0.10 -11.27
C GLY A 103 15.96 1.38 -10.43
N ALA A 104 14.88 1.76 -9.75
CA ALA A 104 14.83 2.93 -8.89
C ALA A 104 15.55 2.65 -7.55
N THR A 105 16.26 3.66 -7.04
CA THR A 105 16.99 3.57 -5.77
C THR A 105 16.67 4.78 -4.88
N PRO A 106 15.39 4.97 -4.48
CA PRO A 106 15.00 6.08 -3.60
C PRO A 106 15.60 5.90 -2.20
N GLU A 107 15.62 6.96 -1.41
CA GLU A 107 15.96 6.84 0.03
C GLU A 107 14.98 5.91 0.76
N ALA A 108 13.69 6.00 0.42
CA ALA A 108 12.64 5.15 0.97
C ALA A 108 11.55 4.84 -0.08
N TRP A 109 10.93 3.68 0.07
CA TRP A 109 9.77 3.24 -0.69
C TRP A 109 8.48 3.51 0.07
N LEU A 110 7.55 4.26 -0.54
CA LEU A 110 6.19 4.36 -0.03
C LEU A 110 5.36 3.23 -0.64
N VAL A 111 5.17 2.18 0.13
CA VAL A 111 4.45 0.98 -0.31
C VAL A 111 2.98 1.11 0.03
N LEU A 112 2.09 0.83 -0.93
CA LEU A 112 0.63 0.90 -0.76
C LEU A 112 -0.03 -0.38 -1.24
N ASN A 113 -1.08 -0.79 -0.54
CA ASN A 113 -2.00 -1.80 -1.06
C ASN A 113 -2.83 -1.19 -2.21
N GLY A 114 -2.93 -1.91 -3.33
CA GLY A 114 -3.67 -1.44 -4.52
C GLY A 114 -5.20 -1.56 -4.42
N ASP A 115 -5.73 -1.96 -3.27
CA ASP A 115 -7.14 -2.21 -3.02
C ASP A 115 -7.70 -1.46 -1.80
N SER A 116 -6.91 -0.56 -1.23
CA SER A 116 -7.34 0.31 -0.13
C SER A 116 -6.75 1.70 -0.25
N ILE A 117 -7.38 2.68 0.38
CA ILE A 117 -6.91 4.05 0.44
C ILE A 117 -7.24 4.65 1.82
N ILE A 118 -6.28 5.37 2.39
CA ILE A 118 -6.44 6.25 3.55
C ILE A 118 -5.74 7.58 3.25
N PHE A 119 -6.40 8.69 3.55
CA PHE A 119 -5.83 10.01 3.26
C PHE A 119 -4.87 10.46 4.36
N ALA A 120 -3.70 9.85 4.39
CA ALA A 120 -2.61 10.22 5.30
C ALA A 120 -1.75 11.34 4.70
N ASP A 121 -1.19 12.19 5.54
CA ASP A 121 -0.18 13.17 5.13
C ASP A 121 1.18 12.47 4.91
N ILE A 122 1.59 12.36 3.64
CA ILE A 122 2.84 11.69 3.29
C ILE A 122 4.06 12.42 3.85
N ALA A 123 4.04 13.75 3.93
CA ALA A 123 5.13 14.50 4.54
C ALA A 123 5.28 14.18 6.03
N ALA A 124 4.16 14.03 6.76
CA ALA A 124 4.19 13.61 8.15
C ALA A 124 4.65 12.15 8.33
N ILE A 125 4.30 11.25 7.40
CA ILE A 125 4.82 9.88 7.39
C ILE A 125 6.35 9.89 7.20
N CYS A 126 6.88 10.69 6.27
CA CYS A 126 8.31 10.84 6.06
C CYS A 126 9.03 11.34 7.32
N GLN A 127 8.43 12.30 8.04
CA GLN A 127 8.98 12.78 9.31
C GLN A 127 8.99 11.71 10.40
N SER A 128 8.00 10.81 10.39
CA SER A 128 7.90 9.72 11.37
C SER A 128 8.95 8.63 11.18
N LEU A 129 9.62 8.58 10.03
CA LEU A 129 10.67 7.59 9.75
C LEU A 129 11.86 7.75 10.72
N ALA A 130 12.30 8.98 10.98
CA ALA A 130 13.42 9.31 11.88
C ALA A 130 14.61 8.34 11.68
N GLU A 131 14.98 7.59 12.73
CA GLU A 131 16.04 6.56 12.69
C GLU A 131 15.50 5.14 12.49
N ALA A 132 14.16 4.99 12.26
CA ALA A 132 13.55 3.69 12.04
C ALA A 132 13.83 3.18 10.62
N GLN A 133 13.78 1.87 10.43
CA GLN A 133 13.86 1.26 9.09
C GLN A 133 12.52 1.32 8.33
N GLY A 134 11.43 1.53 9.04
CA GLY A 134 10.13 1.68 8.41
C GLY A 134 9.06 2.27 9.31
N VAL A 135 8.01 2.75 8.66
CA VAL A 135 6.80 3.29 9.28
C VAL A 135 5.60 2.55 8.71
N ILE A 136 4.67 2.15 9.55
CA ILE A 136 3.38 1.57 9.15
C ILE A 136 2.28 2.55 9.53
N VAL A 137 1.48 2.96 8.55
CA VAL A 137 0.29 3.78 8.81
C VAL A 137 -0.76 2.92 9.50
N THR A 138 -1.24 3.39 10.65
CA THR A 138 -2.23 2.69 11.45
C THR A 138 -3.48 3.53 11.64
N ARG A 139 -4.61 2.86 11.84
CA ARG A 139 -5.89 3.50 12.13
C ARG A 139 -6.58 2.80 13.30
N ALA A 140 -7.12 3.59 14.23
CA ALA A 140 -7.96 3.07 15.30
C ALA A 140 -9.31 2.61 14.74
N VAL A 141 -9.75 1.41 15.16
CA VAL A 141 -11.05 0.85 14.81
C VAL A 141 -11.69 0.20 16.03
N PRO A 142 -13.03 0.15 16.10
CA PRO A 142 -13.75 -0.49 17.21
C PRO A 142 -13.61 -2.02 17.21
N ASP A 143 -13.26 -2.62 16.07
CA ASP A 143 -13.06 -4.08 15.94
C ASP A 143 -12.00 -4.38 14.89
N THR A 144 -10.92 -5.06 15.31
CA THR A 144 -9.79 -5.45 14.47
C THR A 144 -9.93 -6.82 13.83
N SER A 145 -11.04 -7.56 14.08
CA SER A 145 -11.23 -8.95 13.64
C SER A 145 -11.09 -9.18 12.12
N ARG A 146 -11.20 -8.14 11.30
CA ARG A 146 -11.09 -8.22 9.84
C ARG A 146 -9.69 -7.90 9.30
N TYR A 147 -8.82 -7.31 10.11
CA TYR A 147 -7.54 -6.72 9.71
C TYR A 147 -6.39 -7.25 10.57
N GLY A 148 -5.15 -7.01 10.15
CA GLY A 148 -4.00 -7.19 11.01
C GLY A 148 -3.98 -6.09 12.08
N SER A 149 -3.87 -6.48 13.36
CA SER A 149 -3.73 -5.54 14.48
C SER A 149 -2.28 -5.25 14.78
N ILE A 150 -2.02 -4.04 15.28
CA ILE A 150 -0.68 -3.54 15.59
C ILE A 150 -0.65 -3.11 17.04
N ALA A 151 0.27 -3.69 17.81
CA ALA A 151 0.59 -3.24 19.17
C ALA A 151 1.81 -2.32 19.14
N THR A 152 1.78 -1.26 19.96
CA THR A 152 2.87 -0.28 20.07
C THR A 152 3.22 0.01 21.52
N ASP A 153 4.43 0.47 21.74
CA ASP A 153 4.82 1.10 23.01
C ASP A 153 4.42 2.59 23.06
N ALA A 154 4.80 3.27 24.16
CA ALA A 154 4.48 4.69 24.39
C ALA A 154 5.13 5.64 23.37
N GLU A 155 6.20 5.22 22.71
CA GLU A 155 6.93 5.95 21.69
C GLU A 155 6.51 5.60 20.27
N ASN A 156 5.37 4.91 20.10
CA ASN A 156 4.84 4.37 18.82
C ASN A 156 5.79 3.38 18.12
N ARG A 157 6.72 2.73 18.83
CA ARG A 157 7.47 1.61 18.26
C ARG A 157 6.56 0.39 18.19
N ILE A 158 6.55 -0.29 17.07
CA ILE A 158 5.72 -1.49 16.89
C ILE A 158 6.36 -2.64 17.66
N THR A 159 5.60 -3.23 18.58
CA THR A 159 6.03 -4.35 19.41
C THR A 159 5.48 -5.69 18.94
N ALA A 160 4.33 -5.69 18.26
CA ALA A 160 3.75 -6.88 17.67
C ALA A 160 2.88 -6.55 16.45
N PHE A 161 2.87 -7.48 15.51
CA PHE A 161 1.95 -7.50 14.37
C PHE A 161 1.12 -8.78 14.48
N GLU A 162 -0.16 -8.65 14.79
CA GLU A 162 -1.05 -9.77 15.06
C GLU A 162 -2.17 -9.83 14.04
N GLU A 163 -2.49 -11.03 13.54
CA GLU A 163 -3.63 -11.19 12.63
C GLU A 163 -4.94 -11.31 13.42
N LYS A 164 -5.94 -10.52 13.00
CA LYS A 164 -7.38 -10.71 13.28
C LYS A 164 -7.73 -10.98 14.74
N GLN A 165 -7.30 -10.10 15.63
CA GLN A 165 -7.73 -10.15 17.04
C GLN A 165 -9.08 -9.42 17.19
N PRO A 166 -10.08 -10.00 17.87
CA PRO A 166 -11.34 -9.30 18.16
C PRO A 166 -11.13 -8.21 19.22
N GLY A 167 -11.82 -7.08 19.02
CA GLY A 167 -11.80 -5.94 19.94
C GLY A 167 -11.27 -4.66 19.33
N ALA A 168 -11.36 -3.56 20.08
CA ALA A 168 -10.87 -2.26 19.66
C ALA A 168 -9.33 -2.23 19.62
N GLY A 169 -8.77 -1.57 18.61
CA GLY A 169 -7.32 -1.48 18.46
C GLY A 169 -6.90 -0.73 17.20
N HIS A 170 -5.60 -0.78 16.92
CA HIS A 170 -5.06 -0.20 15.70
C HIS A 170 -4.90 -1.26 14.63
N ILE A 171 -5.35 -0.97 13.42
CA ILE A 171 -5.17 -1.83 12.23
C ILE A 171 -4.05 -1.29 11.35
N ASN A 172 -3.46 -2.19 10.57
CA ASN A 172 -2.66 -1.85 9.41
C ASN A 172 -3.56 -1.23 8.32
N ALA A 173 -3.28 0.02 7.96
CA ALA A 173 -4.07 0.76 6.96
C ALA A 173 -3.58 0.57 5.52
N GLY A 174 -2.60 -0.31 5.29
CA GLY A 174 -2.11 -0.65 3.94
C GLY A 174 -1.16 0.38 3.32
N ILE A 175 -0.54 1.24 4.14
CA ILE A 175 0.53 2.15 3.70
C ILE A 175 1.75 1.94 4.59
N TYR A 176 2.92 1.79 3.96
CA TYR A 176 4.21 1.60 4.61
C TYR A 176 5.26 2.53 4.00
N LEU A 177 6.09 3.14 4.81
CA LEU A 177 7.31 3.80 4.33
C LEU A 177 8.50 2.96 4.80
N LEU A 178 9.27 2.38 3.88
CA LEU A 178 10.40 1.51 4.17
C LEU A 178 11.68 2.11 3.62
N CYS A 179 12.73 2.24 4.43
CA CYS A 179 14.05 2.60 3.93
C CYS A 179 14.45 1.64 2.80
N HIS A 180 15.10 2.15 1.75
CA HIS A 180 15.56 1.29 0.66
C HIS A 180 16.46 0.15 1.16
N ALA A 181 17.32 0.46 2.13
CA ALA A 181 18.22 -0.52 2.73
C ALA A 181 17.48 -1.68 3.42
N ALA A 182 16.28 -1.45 3.97
CA ALA A 182 15.50 -2.49 4.66
C ALA A 182 15.06 -3.63 3.72
N LEU A 183 15.01 -3.38 2.40
CA LEU A 183 14.67 -4.43 1.43
C LEU A 183 15.75 -5.51 1.34
N ALA A 184 17.00 -5.19 1.67
CA ALA A 184 18.09 -6.16 1.70
C ALA A 184 17.94 -7.23 2.80
N ASP A 185 17.17 -6.91 3.84
CA ASP A 185 16.89 -7.82 4.97
C ASP A 185 15.67 -8.73 4.71
N PHE A 186 15.02 -8.59 3.54
CA PHE A 186 13.87 -9.43 3.22
C PHE A 186 14.30 -10.87 2.95
N PRO A 187 13.59 -11.87 3.53
CA PRO A 187 13.84 -13.27 3.21
C PRO A 187 13.82 -13.56 1.71
N ALA A 188 14.73 -14.42 1.24
CA ALA A 188 14.79 -14.81 -0.18
C ALA A 188 13.67 -15.79 -0.59
N THR A 189 12.92 -16.35 0.37
CA THR A 189 11.85 -17.32 0.13
C THR A 189 10.69 -16.69 -0.64
N ARG A 190 10.04 -17.48 -1.49
CA ARG A 190 8.85 -17.08 -2.26
C ARG A 190 7.80 -18.20 -2.21
N PRO A 191 6.50 -17.89 -2.11
CA PRO A 191 5.95 -16.55 -1.89
C PRO A 191 6.31 -15.99 -0.50
N LEU A 192 6.46 -14.67 -0.38
CA LEU A 192 6.80 -13.96 0.86
C LEU A 192 5.70 -12.94 1.20
N SER A 193 5.19 -12.96 2.45
CA SER A 193 4.23 -11.98 2.94
C SER A 193 4.91 -10.89 3.75
N VAL A 194 4.60 -9.62 3.42
CA VAL A 194 5.06 -8.48 4.22
C VAL A 194 4.55 -8.58 5.66
N GLU A 195 3.27 -8.92 5.82
CA GLU A 195 2.57 -8.88 7.11
C GLU A 195 2.90 -10.06 8.01
N ARG A 196 3.10 -11.26 7.42
CA ARG A 196 3.28 -12.50 8.18
C ARG A 196 4.72 -12.85 8.42
N GLU A 197 5.62 -12.38 7.58
CA GLU A 197 7.03 -12.77 7.60
C GLU A 197 7.93 -11.56 7.75
N VAL A 198 7.89 -10.58 6.83
CA VAL A 198 8.82 -9.46 6.83
C VAL A 198 8.68 -8.58 8.08
N PHE A 199 7.47 -8.10 8.40
CA PHE A 199 7.30 -7.22 9.55
C PHE A 199 7.60 -7.91 10.88
N PRO A 200 7.14 -9.16 11.15
CA PRO A 200 7.56 -9.89 12.35
C PRO A 200 9.07 -10.05 12.45
N ASP A 201 9.76 -10.39 11.35
CA ASP A 201 11.21 -10.54 11.35
C ASP A 201 11.93 -9.22 11.66
N LEU A 202 11.51 -8.11 11.05
CA LEU A 202 12.06 -6.78 11.33
C LEU A 202 11.84 -6.36 12.80
N ILE A 203 10.68 -6.67 13.37
CA ILE A 203 10.40 -6.43 14.80
C ILE A 203 11.33 -7.26 15.68
N HIS A 204 11.50 -8.57 15.40
CA HIS A 204 12.38 -9.45 16.16
C HIS A 204 13.85 -9.05 16.10
N GLN A 205 14.30 -8.54 14.96
CA GLN A 205 15.67 -8.05 14.80
C GLN A 205 15.91 -6.71 15.52
N GLY A 206 14.87 -6.08 16.06
CA GLY A 206 14.98 -4.79 16.74
C GLY A 206 15.29 -3.62 15.79
N THR A 207 15.07 -3.79 14.50
CA THR A 207 15.42 -2.82 13.45
C THR A 207 14.51 -1.58 13.42
N GLY A 208 13.52 -1.51 14.30
CA GLY A 208 12.73 -0.32 14.53
C GLY A 208 11.68 -0.05 13.46
N LEU A 209 10.53 -0.73 13.55
CA LEU A 209 9.31 -0.29 12.87
C LEU A 209 8.51 0.66 13.78
N ARG A 210 8.01 1.75 13.23
CA ARG A 210 7.17 2.73 13.92
C ARG A 210 5.75 2.72 13.36
N ALA A 211 4.78 2.92 14.24
CA ALA A 211 3.41 3.21 13.83
C ALA A 211 3.24 4.71 13.61
N HIS A 212 2.49 5.06 12.56
CA HIS A 212 1.99 6.42 12.30
C HIS A 212 0.47 6.39 12.38
N PRO A 213 -0.13 6.71 13.54
CA PRO A 213 -1.59 6.73 13.71
C PRO A 213 -2.21 7.84 12.88
N VAL A 214 -3.28 7.51 12.13
CA VAL A 214 -4.01 8.45 11.29
C VAL A 214 -5.51 8.32 11.56
N GLU A 215 -6.17 9.47 11.79
CA GLU A 215 -7.63 9.61 11.83
C GLU A 215 -8.10 10.27 10.55
N ALA A 216 -8.29 9.48 9.50
CA ALA A 216 -8.72 9.96 8.20
C ALA A 216 -9.73 8.99 7.57
N PRO A 217 -10.50 9.43 6.57
CA PRO A 217 -11.34 8.52 5.79
C PRO A 217 -10.51 7.36 5.22
N PHE A 218 -11.02 6.15 5.39
CA PHE A 218 -10.41 4.90 4.96
C PHE A 218 -11.40 4.04 4.21
N LEU A 219 -10.99 3.46 3.11
CA LEU A 219 -11.77 2.50 2.34
C LEU A 219 -10.87 1.34 1.91
N ASP A 220 -11.35 0.11 2.12
CA ASP A 220 -10.85 -1.14 1.54
C ASP A 220 -11.95 -1.70 0.64
N ILE A 221 -11.66 -1.86 -0.65
CA ILE A 221 -12.60 -2.41 -1.64
C ILE A 221 -12.55 -3.95 -1.73
N GLY A 222 -12.00 -4.61 -0.72
CA GLY A 222 -11.72 -6.05 -0.70
C GLY A 222 -12.93 -6.96 -0.55
N THR A 223 -14.14 -6.43 -0.33
CA THR A 223 -15.34 -7.25 -0.15
C THR A 223 -16.52 -6.75 -1.01
N PRO A 224 -17.53 -7.63 -1.29
CA PRO A 224 -18.73 -7.22 -2.01
C PRO A 224 -19.51 -6.07 -1.34
N GLU A 225 -19.41 -5.94 -0.02
CA GLU A 225 -20.10 -4.89 0.76
C GLU A 225 -19.38 -3.55 0.67
N THR A 226 -18.04 -3.56 0.56
CA THR A 226 -17.24 -2.32 0.56
C THR A 226 -16.95 -1.79 -0.84
N LEU A 227 -16.86 -2.65 -1.85
CA LEU A 227 -16.60 -2.22 -3.22
C LEU A 227 -17.61 -1.19 -3.75
N PRO A 228 -18.94 -1.30 -3.55
CA PRO A 228 -19.91 -0.28 -3.99
C PRO A 228 -19.74 1.08 -3.30
N GLN A 229 -19.04 1.13 -2.16
CA GLN A 229 -18.81 2.38 -1.43
C GLN A 229 -17.72 3.25 -2.08
N ALA A 230 -16.95 2.72 -3.03
CA ALA A 230 -15.82 3.41 -3.63
C ALA A 230 -16.25 4.69 -4.39
N GLY A 231 -17.36 4.64 -5.13
CA GLY A 231 -17.88 5.82 -5.84
C GLY A 231 -18.27 6.97 -4.92
N PRO A 232 -19.14 6.76 -3.92
CA PRO A 232 -19.45 7.76 -2.89
C PRO A 232 -18.20 8.27 -2.18
N PHE A 233 -17.31 7.36 -1.73
CA PHE A 233 -16.09 7.72 -1.01
C PHE A 233 -15.20 8.70 -1.80
N VAL A 234 -14.96 8.42 -3.09
CA VAL A 234 -14.19 9.30 -3.96
C VAL A 234 -14.88 10.65 -4.14
N SER A 235 -16.20 10.67 -4.31
CA SER A 235 -16.97 11.91 -4.49
C SER A 235 -16.94 12.80 -3.24
N GLU A 236 -17.10 12.21 -2.07
CA GLU A 236 -17.09 12.91 -0.77
C GLU A 236 -15.71 13.47 -0.43
N ASN A 237 -14.65 12.87 -0.96
CA ASN A 237 -13.27 13.24 -0.70
C ASN A 237 -12.57 13.84 -1.95
N ALA A 238 -13.32 14.44 -2.88
CA ALA A 238 -12.79 14.92 -4.17
C ALA A 238 -11.58 15.87 -4.04
N ALA A 239 -11.53 16.67 -2.97
CA ALA A 239 -10.42 17.60 -2.70
C ALA A 239 -9.05 16.89 -2.48
N GLN A 240 -9.06 15.61 -2.11
CA GLN A 240 -7.83 14.82 -1.89
C GLN A 240 -7.13 14.44 -3.20
N PHE A 241 -7.75 14.61 -4.34
CA PHE A 241 -7.24 14.18 -5.66
C PHE A 241 -6.95 15.37 -6.61
N ALA A 242 -7.00 16.60 -6.10
CA ALA A 242 -6.84 17.83 -6.88
C ALA A 242 -5.36 18.23 -7.05
#